data_5b609097f2841ed41632a82d4d5c6856
#
_entry.id   5b609097f2841ed41632a82d4d5c6856
#
_cell.length_a   1.000
_cell.length_b   1.000
_cell.length_c   1.000
_cell.angle_alpha   90.00
_cell.angle_beta   90.00
_cell.angle_gamma   90.00
#
_symmetry.space_group_name_H-M   'P 1'
#
loop_
_entity.id
_entity.type
_entity.pdbx_description
1 polymer ?
#
loop_
_entity_poly.entity_id
_entity_poly.type
_entity_poly.pdbx_seq_one_letter_code
_entity_poly.pdbx_strand_id
1 'polypeptide(L)'
;MAKRKFNKNQTKLGIKTLDWNVPKKHISRFVVEFIEEVFPMLNIKESKKKKGRDALPIDSMLKLLIYAKIQHIDRTSVIADMARYHDIFRYVCDDIRPSERSIQRYRKEYGCYFEVLLQMTLKKAFDEGFTNFNHVSIDGTIKKAYNSNNNTITKKETQILVDYYEGRLIDTECLEKLHKPAQRILKKKDISDEDKLELLYGIETQFTFTTQDRIPVNDIEARFMKGKKGNFMVAYNIQSAVDYDTKLICAINVTQNPTDHYELPIIAERAIRNINTKPKYISADTIYLNQISLSYLADEKIEGLIPTRKQSKEKIGKLNTNPYHKDNFEYDYELDAFKCPENEYMYFQAKHIEPHKDPEKPDKIKRLYNNYTACKNCKTRNKCLSPKQTHKTITEYGSEMQKAMAHKMEKQEYKNEYAKRSSVEGPFGIFKEQFQIEKEVVIGMTRTEERINLDALAYNLIRLYNLKQEIKNTTEDLEDFCESTSIKNQLKLDVTIF
;
A
#
# COMPACT_ATOMS: atom_id res chain seq x y z
N MET A 1 -35.76 14.00 -42.72
CA MET A 1 -34.47 13.30 -42.66
C MET A 1 -34.70 11.81 -42.73
N ALA A 2 -34.16 11.10 -43.70
CA ALA A 2 -34.29 9.65 -43.82
C ALA A 2 -33.52 8.96 -42.70
N LYS A 3 -34.18 8.16 -41.86
CA LYS A 3 -33.52 7.36 -40.82
C LYS A 3 -32.70 6.24 -41.48
N ARG A 4 -31.41 6.21 -41.25
CA ARG A 4 -30.49 5.15 -41.68
C ARG A 4 -30.92 3.82 -41.05
N LYS A 5 -31.38 2.85 -41.83
CA LYS A 5 -31.72 1.50 -41.36
C LYS A 5 -30.42 0.68 -41.26
N PHE A 6 -30.08 0.21 -40.09
CA PHE A 6 -28.97 -0.72 -39.88
C PHE A 6 -29.51 -2.16 -40.02
N ASN A 7 -28.87 -2.97 -40.86
CA ASN A 7 -29.16 -4.39 -40.95
C ASN A 7 -28.05 -5.15 -40.18
N LYS A 8 -28.38 -5.70 -39.01
CA LYS A 8 -27.45 -6.49 -38.17
C LYS A 8 -26.94 -7.77 -38.86
N ASN A 9 -27.60 -8.24 -39.89
CA ASN A 9 -27.23 -9.44 -40.65
C ASN A 9 -26.43 -9.09 -41.92
N GLN A 10 -26.09 -7.82 -42.15
CA GLN A 10 -25.32 -7.43 -43.32
C GLN A 10 -23.87 -7.91 -43.19
N THR A 11 -23.46 -8.80 -44.09
CA THR A 11 -22.07 -9.27 -44.16
C THR A 11 -21.17 -8.14 -44.65
N LYS A 12 -20.21 -7.73 -43.87
CA LYS A 12 -19.15 -6.81 -44.30
C LYS A 12 -18.07 -7.62 -45.02
N LEU A 13 -18.03 -7.51 -46.35
CA LEU A 13 -16.90 -7.98 -47.15
C LEU A 13 -15.70 -7.03 -46.92
N GLY A 14 -14.75 -7.44 -46.10
CA GLY A 14 -13.50 -6.74 -45.88
C GLY A 14 -12.57 -7.58 -45.01
N ILE A 15 -11.39 -7.89 -45.52
CA ILE A 15 -10.31 -8.52 -44.73
C ILE A 15 -9.76 -7.47 -43.77
N LYS A 16 -10.30 -7.43 -42.55
CA LYS A 16 -9.80 -6.60 -41.47
C LYS A 16 -9.16 -7.47 -40.39
N THR A 17 -7.90 -7.22 -40.13
CA THR A 17 -7.21 -7.84 -38.99
C THR A 17 -7.74 -7.25 -37.67
N LEU A 18 -7.55 -7.94 -36.56
CA LEU A 18 -7.88 -7.40 -35.23
C LEU A 18 -7.12 -6.09 -34.95
N ASP A 19 -5.88 -5.99 -35.41
CA ASP A 19 -5.05 -4.79 -35.29
C ASP A 19 -5.71 -3.55 -35.91
N TRP A 20 -6.41 -3.71 -37.05
CA TRP A 20 -7.10 -2.60 -37.69
C TRP A 20 -8.22 -1.99 -36.83
N ASN A 21 -8.84 -2.81 -35.97
CA ASN A 21 -9.96 -2.36 -35.14
C ASN A 21 -9.49 -1.63 -33.86
N VAL A 22 -8.19 -1.66 -33.57
CA VAL A 22 -7.61 -1.01 -32.38
C VAL A 22 -7.02 0.35 -32.77
N PRO A 23 -7.47 1.46 -32.15
CA PRO A 23 -6.91 2.79 -32.44
C PRO A 23 -5.38 2.83 -32.22
N LYS A 24 -4.67 3.60 -33.06
CA LYS A 24 -3.20 3.68 -33.00
C LYS A 24 -2.67 4.15 -31.63
N LYS A 25 -3.34 5.14 -31.03
CA LYS A 25 -2.99 5.70 -29.71
C LYS A 25 -3.82 5.03 -28.58
N HIS A 26 -4.09 3.72 -28.63
CA HIS A 26 -4.86 3.04 -27.57
C HIS A 26 -3.93 2.33 -26.57
N ILE A 27 -4.23 2.46 -25.26
CA ILE A 27 -3.41 1.87 -24.19
C ILE A 27 -3.17 0.35 -24.33
N SER A 28 -4.09 -0.37 -25.00
CA SER A 28 -3.92 -1.81 -25.24
C SER A 28 -2.66 -2.13 -26.05
N ARG A 29 -2.26 -1.26 -26.99
CA ARG A 29 -1.02 -1.42 -27.75
C ARG A 29 0.20 -1.31 -26.84
N PHE A 30 0.19 -0.33 -25.96
CA PHE A 30 1.26 -0.16 -24.97
C PHE A 30 1.40 -1.36 -24.02
N VAL A 31 0.27 -1.96 -23.62
CA VAL A 31 0.28 -3.18 -22.80
C VAL A 31 0.89 -4.36 -23.55
N VAL A 32 0.50 -4.54 -24.83
CA VAL A 32 1.05 -5.60 -25.69
C VAL A 32 2.54 -5.41 -25.88
N GLU A 33 2.98 -4.23 -26.29
CA GLU A 33 4.40 -3.88 -26.50
C GLU A 33 5.21 -4.08 -25.21
N PHE A 34 4.70 -3.64 -24.08
CA PHE A 34 5.38 -3.81 -22.78
C PHE A 34 5.59 -5.28 -22.43
N ILE A 35 4.54 -6.12 -22.55
CA ILE A 35 4.67 -7.54 -22.22
C ILE A 35 5.58 -8.25 -23.21
N GLU A 36 5.51 -7.97 -24.50
CA GLU A 36 6.39 -8.56 -25.52
C GLU A 36 7.87 -8.21 -25.28
N GLU A 37 8.14 -6.99 -24.80
CA GLU A 37 9.50 -6.55 -24.43
C GLU A 37 10.02 -7.28 -23.19
N VAL A 38 9.19 -7.38 -22.12
CA VAL A 38 9.68 -7.86 -20.81
C VAL A 38 9.50 -9.36 -20.58
N PHE A 39 8.58 -10.02 -21.28
CA PHE A 39 8.27 -11.43 -21.07
C PHE A 39 9.49 -12.36 -21.23
N PRO A 40 10.37 -12.19 -22.24
CA PRO A 40 11.59 -13.01 -22.37
C PRO A 40 12.51 -12.92 -21.15
N MET A 41 12.48 -11.80 -20.40
CA MET A 41 13.32 -11.58 -19.22
C MET A 41 12.81 -12.36 -17.99
N LEU A 42 11.53 -12.77 -17.98
CA LEU A 42 10.95 -13.51 -16.86
C LEU A 42 11.46 -14.95 -16.72
N ASN A 43 12.10 -15.49 -17.75
CA ASN A 43 12.65 -16.85 -17.79
C ASN A 43 11.65 -17.93 -17.33
N ILE A 44 10.36 -17.75 -17.67
CA ILE A 44 9.31 -18.69 -17.28
C ILE A 44 9.49 -19.99 -18.06
N LYS A 45 9.75 -21.07 -17.33
CA LYS A 45 9.87 -22.41 -17.95
C LYS A 45 8.46 -22.93 -18.31
N GLU A 46 8.17 -23.02 -19.59
CA GLU A 46 6.96 -23.69 -20.04
C GLU A 46 7.02 -25.19 -19.73
N SER A 47 6.00 -25.70 -19.03
CA SER A 47 5.91 -27.12 -18.77
C SER A 47 5.46 -27.83 -20.04
N LYS A 48 6.36 -28.53 -20.71
CA LYS A 48 6.05 -29.41 -21.83
C LYS A 48 5.31 -30.66 -21.34
N LYS A 49 4.01 -30.57 -21.18
CA LYS A 49 3.19 -31.76 -20.91
C LYS A 49 3.16 -32.64 -22.15
N LYS A 50 3.62 -33.88 -22.05
CA LYS A 50 3.69 -34.83 -23.15
C LYS A 50 2.33 -35.39 -23.63
N LYS A 51 1.23 -35.12 -22.89
CA LYS A 51 -0.14 -35.60 -23.20
C LYS A 51 -1.18 -34.55 -22.82
N GLY A 52 -2.19 -34.34 -23.64
CA GLY A 52 -3.33 -33.47 -23.41
C GLY A 52 -3.40 -32.31 -24.40
N ARG A 53 -4.38 -31.39 -24.20
CA ARG A 53 -4.53 -30.16 -24.98
C ARG A 53 -3.39 -29.20 -24.66
N ASP A 54 -2.87 -28.53 -25.68
CA ASP A 54 -1.80 -27.53 -25.50
C ASP A 54 -2.20 -26.44 -24.49
N ALA A 55 -1.21 -25.99 -23.70
CA ALA A 55 -1.40 -24.90 -22.76
C ALA A 55 -1.59 -23.59 -23.55
N LEU A 56 -2.39 -22.68 -23.02
CA LEU A 56 -2.51 -21.34 -23.58
C LEU A 56 -1.17 -20.60 -23.38
N PRO A 57 -0.76 -19.75 -24.33
CA PRO A 57 0.46 -18.94 -24.18
C PRO A 57 0.41 -18.08 -22.91
N ILE A 58 1.49 -18.07 -22.16
CA ILE A 58 1.55 -17.39 -20.84
C ILE A 58 1.53 -15.88 -21.03
N ASP A 59 2.28 -15.37 -22.01
CA ASP A 59 2.35 -13.95 -22.36
C ASP A 59 0.97 -13.40 -22.76
N SER A 60 0.22 -14.12 -23.61
CA SER A 60 -1.15 -13.76 -24.01
C SER A 60 -2.09 -13.71 -22.81
N MET A 61 -1.95 -14.65 -21.86
CA MET A 61 -2.73 -14.66 -20.63
C MET A 61 -2.35 -13.53 -19.68
N LEU A 62 -1.07 -13.18 -19.56
CA LEU A 62 -0.61 -12.03 -18.78
C LEU A 62 -1.12 -10.71 -19.39
N LYS A 63 -0.99 -10.53 -20.71
CA LYS A 63 -1.57 -9.37 -21.44
C LYS A 63 -3.06 -9.23 -21.13
N LEU A 64 -3.83 -10.34 -21.21
CA LEU A 64 -5.26 -10.36 -20.92
C LEU A 64 -5.59 -9.95 -19.48
N LEU A 65 -4.90 -10.53 -18.49
CA LEU A 65 -5.14 -10.25 -17.07
C LEU A 65 -4.83 -8.78 -16.73
N ILE A 66 -3.73 -8.25 -17.23
CA ILE A 66 -3.30 -6.86 -17.01
C ILE A 66 -4.29 -5.90 -17.70
N TYR A 67 -4.64 -6.16 -18.96
CA TYR A 67 -5.56 -5.29 -19.68
C TYR A 67 -6.97 -5.33 -19.08
N ALA A 68 -7.46 -6.50 -18.67
CA ALA A 68 -8.72 -6.61 -17.94
C ALA A 68 -8.70 -5.76 -16.67
N LYS A 69 -7.58 -5.74 -15.95
CA LYS A 69 -7.42 -4.93 -14.73
C LYS A 69 -7.40 -3.43 -15.03
N ILE A 70 -6.73 -3.00 -16.09
CA ILE A 70 -6.78 -1.61 -16.59
C ILE A 70 -8.23 -1.19 -16.92
N GLN A 71 -9.05 -2.11 -17.41
CA GLN A 71 -10.48 -1.88 -17.67
C GLN A 71 -11.38 -2.09 -16.45
N HIS A 72 -10.80 -2.25 -15.23
CA HIS A 72 -11.49 -2.49 -13.96
C HIS A 72 -12.38 -3.75 -13.98
N ILE A 73 -12.03 -4.76 -14.78
CA ILE A 73 -12.75 -6.04 -14.89
C ILE A 73 -11.99 -7.10 -14.08
N ASP A 74 -12.59 -7.52 -12.96
CA ASP A 74 -12.01 -8.55 -12.07
C ASP A 74 -12.63 -9.92 -12.23
N ARG A 75 -13.91 -9.95 -12.65
CA ARG A 75 -14.70 -11.18 -12.73
C ARG A 75 -14.23 -12.07 -13.88
N THR A 76 -13.74 -13.26 -13.54
CA THR A 76 -13.13 -14.17 -14.51
C THR A 76 -14.08 -14.62 -15.64
N SER A 77 -15.39 -14.75 -15.34
CA SER A 77 -16.40 -15.03 -16.36
C SER A 77 -16.53 -13.87 -17.37
N VAL A 78 -16.52 -12.61 -16.86
CA VAL A 78 -16.60 -11.43 -17.74
C VAL A 78 -15.33 -11.31 -18.59
N ILE A 79 -14.14 -11.56 -18.02
CA ILE A 79 -12.87 -11.57 -18.76
C ILE A 79 -12.91 -12.62 -19.89
N ALA A 80 -13.45 -13.81 -19.62
CA ALA A 80 -13.60 -14.87 -20.62
C ALA A 80 -14.54 -14.45 -21.78
N ASP A 81 -15.65 -13.79 -21.46
CA ASP A 81 -16.59 -13.28 -22.47
C ASP A 81 -15.97 -12.13 -23.26
N MET A 82 -15.25 -11.21 -22.62
CA MET A 82 -14.54 -10.13 -23.31
C MET A 82 -13.47 -10.67 -24.27
N ALA A 83 -12.66 -11.64 -23.83
CA ALA A 83 -11.67 -12.30 -24.69
C ALA A 83 -12.30 -13.04 -25.87
N ARG A 84 -13.58 -13.40 -25.81
CA ARG A 84 -14.29 -14.09 -26.87
C ARG A 84 -14.98 -13.15 -27.87
N TYR A 85 -15.54 -12.05 -27.38
CA TYR A 85 -16.48 -11.23 -28.16
C TYR A 85 -16.04 -9.78 -28.40
N HIS A 86 -15.03 -9.27 -27.65
CA HIS A 86 -14.62 -7.88 -27.77
C HIS A 86 -13.30 -7.75 -28.51
N ASP A 87 -13.26 -7.04 -29.63
CA ASP A 87 -12.10 -6.98 -30.52
C ASP A 87 -10.80 -6.53 -29.87
N ILE A 88 -10.84 -5.53 -28.97
CA ILE A 88 -9.63 -5.06 -28.29
C ILE A 88 -9.10 -6.13 -27.33
N PHE A 89 -9.95 -6.84 -26.58
CA PHE A 89 -9.54 -7.95 -25.73
C PHE A 89 -8.96 -9.10 -26.52
N ARG A 90 -9.57 -9.42 -27.68
CA ARG A 90 -9.06 -10.43 -28.61
C ARG A 90 -7.69 -10.05 -29.15
N TYR A 91 -7.51 -8.76 -29.52
CA TYR A 91 -6.21 -8.22 -29.95
C TYR A 91 -5.15 -8.38 -28.85
N VAL A 92 -5.46 -7.97 -27.60
CA VAL A 92 -4.53 -8.02 -26.47
C VAL A 92 -4.11 -9.45 -26.13
N CYS A 93 -5.00 -10.43 -26.28
CA CYS A 93 -4.71 -11.83 -25.95
C CYS A 93 -4.44 -12.71 -27.17
N ASP A 94 -4.00 -12.15 -28.29
CA ASP A 94 -3.62 -12.88 -29.50
C ASP A 94 -4.73 -13.83 -29.99
N ASP A 95 -5.99 -13.39 -29.88
CA ASP A 95 -7.24 -14.13 -30.24
C ASP A 95 -7.43 -15.47 -29.51
N ILE A 96 -6.70 -15.73 -28.40
CA ILE A 96 -6.99 -16.90 -27.57
C ILE A 96 -8.36 -16.73 -26.88
N ARG A 97 -9.03 -17.86 -26.64
CA ARG A 97 -10.36 -17.89 -26.03
C ARG A 97 -10.33 -18.71 -24.73
N PRO A 98 -9.76 -18.17 -23.66
CA PRO A 98 -9.65 -18.90 -22.41
C PRO A 98 -11.02 -19.14 -21.77
N SER A 99 -11.17 -20.29 -21.11
CA SER A 99 -12.30 -20.52 -20.22
C SER A 99 -12.09 -19.78 -18.90
N GLU A 100 -13.17 -19.53 -18.16
CA GLU A 100 -13.10 -18.97 -16.81
C GLU A 100 -12.14 -19.74 -15.91
N ARG A 101 -12.20 -21.09 -15.90
CA ARG A 101 -11.28 -21.94 -15.14
C ARG A 101 -9.82 -21.78 -15.55
N SER A 102 -9.56 -21.57 -16.86
CA SER A 102 -8.20 -21.29 -17.34
C SER A 102 -7.69 -19.96 -16.77
N ILE A 103 -8.51 -18.91 -16.79
CA ILE A 103 -8.16 -17.59 -16.24
C ILE A 103 -7.86 -17.71 -14.74
N GLN A 104 -8.71 -18.39 -13.97
CA GLN A 104 -8.50 -18.62 -12.53
C GLN A 104 -7.19 -19.37 -12.26
N ARG A 105 -6.91 -20.44 -13.04
CA ARG A 105 -5.69 -21.22 -12.92
C ARG A 105 -4.45 -20.36 -13.22
N TYR A 106 -4.44 -19.62 -14.33
CA TYR A 106 -3.29 -18.77 -14.68
C TYR A 106 -3.07 -17.65 -13.67
N ARG A 107 -4.12 -17.02 -13.16
CA ARG A 107 -4.01 -16.03 -12.08
C ARG A 107 -3.36 -16.61 -10.83
N LYS A 108 -3.68 -17.87 -10.48
CA LYS A 108 -3.10 -18.56 -9.33
C LYS A 108 -1.65 -19.00 -9.58
N GLU A 109 -1.34 -19.46 -10.79
CA GLU A 109 -0.04 -20.04 -11.14
C GLU A 109 1.02 -18.97 -11.42
N TYR A 110 0.61 -17.86 -12.02
CA TYR A 110 1.50 -16.77 -12.44
C TYR A 110 1.34 -15.47 -11.65
N GLY A 111 0.58 -15.46 -10.56
CA GLY A 111 0.37 -14.28 -9.71
C GLY A 111 1.66 -13.71 -9.12
N CYS A 112 2.62 -14.57 -8.79
CA CYS A 112 3.94 -14.18 -8.27
C CYS A 112 4.76 -13.31 -9.26
N TYR A 113 4.46 -13.36 -10.55
CA TYR A 113 5.17 -12.53 -11.55
C TYR A 113 4.67 -11.09 -11.61
N PHE A 114 3.53 -10.75 -11.00
CA PHE A 114 3.02 -9.37 -11.04
C PHE A 114 3.94 -8.38 -10.32
N GLU A 115 4.62 -8.78 -9.24
CA GLU A 115 5.63 -7.93 -8.61
C GLU A 115 6.85 -7.74 -9.52
N VAL A 116 7.30 -8.79 -10.21
CA VAL A 116 8.42 -8.70 -11.15
C VAL A 116 8.06 -7.78 -12.33
N LEU A 117 6.86 -7.90 -12.86
CA LEU A 117 6.38 -7.00 -13.92
C LEU A 117 6.24 -5.56 -13.43
N LEU A 118 5.84 -5.35 -12.17
CA LEU A 118 5.85 -4.04 -11.53
C LEU A 118 7.27 -3.44 -11.51
N GLN A 119 8.27 -4.22 -11.12
CA GLN A 119 9.69 -3.80 -11.17
C GLN A 119 10.11 -3.39 -12.58
N MET A 120 9.65 -4.12 -13.62
CA MET A 120 9.96 -3.77 -15.00
C MET A 120 9.33 -2.42 -15.42
N THR A 121 8.15 -2.04 -14.88
CA THR A 121 7.61 -0.68 -15.12
C THR A 121 8.48 0.40 -14.51
N LEU A 122 9.06 0.16 -13.33
CA LEU A 122 9.95 1.10 -12.65
C LEU A 122 11.27 1.23 -13.41
N LYS A 123 11.84 0.10 -13.81
CA LYS A 123 13.05 0.09 -14.66
C LYS A 123 12.82 0.88 -15.95
N LYS A 124 11.70 0.66 -16.62
CA LYS A 124 11.35 1.40 -17.84
C LYS A 124 11.23 2.89 -17.61
N ALA A 125 10.61 3.31 -16.48
CA ALA A 125 10.51 4.72 -16.10
C ALA A 125 11.89 5.35 -15.88
N PHE A 126 12.81 4.63 -15.24
CA PHE A 126 14.19 5.07 -15.03
C PHE A 126 14.98 5.17 -16.34
N ASP A 127 14.95 4.11 -17.16
CA ASP A 127 15.66 4.03 -18.43
C ASP A 127 15.19 5.11 -19.43
N GLU A 128 13.92 5.49 -19.38
CA GLU A 128 13.33 6.55 -20.21
C GLU A 128 13.46 7.96 -19.60
N GLY A 129 14.12 8.09 -18.43
CA GLY A 129 14.43 9.37 -17.79
C GLY A 129 13.25 10.08 -17.13
N PHE A 130 12.13 9.38 -16.86
CA PHE A 130 10.97 9.96 -16.19
C PHE A 130 11.23 10.25 -14.70
N THR A 131 12.10 9.48 -14.07
CA THR A 131 12.44 9.61 -12.65
C THR A 131 13.83 9.05 -12.36
N ASN A 132 14.43 9.55 -11.28
CA ASN A 132 15.61 8.97 -10.65
C ASN A 132 15.31 8.42 -9.25
N PHE A 133 14.03 8.36 -8.87
CA PHE A 133 13.53 7.87 -7.59
C PHE A 133 14.13 8.58 -6.37
N ASN A 134 14.44 9.86 -6.48
CA ASN A 134 15.07 10.60 -5.38
C ASN A 134 14.19 10.75 -4.14
N HIS A 135 12.87 10.78 -4.30
CA HIS A 135 11.94 10.94 -3.19
C HIS A 135 10.80 9.93 -3.26
N VAL A 136 10.77 9.02 -2.30
CA VAL A 136 9.74 8.00 -2.15
C VAL A 136 8.89 8.30 -0.93
N SER A 137 7.57 8.26 -1.10
CA SER A 137 6.60 8.44 -0.02
C SER A 137 5.98 7.12 0.39
N ILE A 138 5.90 6.87 1.71
CA ILE A 138 5.32 5.66 2.28
C ILE A 138 3.99 6.00 2.96
N ASP A 139 2.99 5.16 2.74
CA ASP A 139 1.67 5.25 3.41
C ASP A 139 1.01 3.88 3.52
N GLY A 140 0.13 3.74 4.52
CA GLY A 140 -0.63 2.53 4.79
C GLY A 140 -2.13 2.67 4.53
N THR A 141 -2.79 1.57 4.21
CA THR A 141 -4.25 1.51 4.10
C THR A 141 -4.80 0.17 4.54
N ILE A 142 -5.96 0.19 5.21
CA ILE A 142 -6.65 -1.03 5.65
C ILE A 142 -7.55 -1.53 4.53
N LYS A 143 -7.42 -2.82 4.18
CA LYS A 143 -8.24 -3.54 3.20
C LYS A 143 -9.04 -4.63 3.88
N LYS A 144 -10.38 -4.56 3.77
CA LYS A 144 -11.27 -5.57 4.34
C LYS A 144 -11.02 -6.94 3.69
N ALA A 145 -10.74 -7.96 4.51
CA ALA A 145 -10.55 -9.34 4.06
C ALA A 145 -11.88 -10.03 3.69
N TYR A 146 -11.77 -11.14 2.99
CA TYR A 146 -12.93 -11.97 2.61
C TYR A 146 -13.44 -12.80 3.80
N ASN A 147 -13.81 -12.10 4.86
CA ASN A 147 -14.38 -12.69 6.07
C ASN A 147 -15.40 -11.75 6.71
N SER A 148 -16.45 -12.31 7.29
CA SER A 148 -17.38 -11.56 8.13
C SER A 148 -16.75 -11.31 9.50
N ASN A 149 -16.96 -10.13 10.08
CA ASN A 149 -16.47 -9.81 11.43
C ASN A 149 -16.95 -10.81 12.51
N ASN A 150 -18.12 -11.44 12.29
CA ASN A 150 -18.71 -12.37 13.21
C ASN A 150 -18.28 -13.83 12.94
N ASN A 151 -17.54 -14.10 11.86
CA ASN A 151 -17.07 -15.44 11.52
C ASN A 151 -15.65 -15.67 12.05
N THR A 152 -15.53 -15.73 13.36
CA THR A 152 -14.27 -15.83 14.09
C THR A 152 -14.37 -16.84 15.21
N ILE A 153 -13.25 -17.42 15.60
CA ILE A 153 -13.14 -18.42 16.67
C ILE A 153 -12.11 -17.93 17.70
N THR A 154 -12.35 -18.21 18.97
CA THR A 154 -11.43 -17.90 20.06
C THR A 154 -10.40 -19.01 20.24
N LYS A 155 -9.27 -18.69 20.91
CA LYS A 155 -8.25 -19.68 21.24
C LYS A 155 -8.81 -20.86 22.05
N LYS A 156 -9.70 -20.56 23.02
CA LYS A 156 -10.35 -21.59 23.85
C LYS A 156 -11.26 -22.51 23.02
N GLU A 157 -12.06 -21.95 22.12
CA GLU A 157 -12.93 -22.75 21.26
C GLU A 157 -12.13 -23.61 20.27
N THR A 158 -11.02 -23.08 19.75
CA THR A 158 -10.11 -23.82 18.88
C THR A 158 -9.58 -25.05 19.62
N GLN A 159 -9.09 -24.87 20.85
CA GLN A 159 -8.58 -25.99 21.66
C GLN A 159 -9.65 -27.05 21.93
N ILE A 160 -10.88 -26.65 22.29
CA ILE A 160 -11.99 -27.57 22.49
C ILE A 160 -12.27 -28.40 21.24
N LEU A 161 -12.25 -27.78 20.06
CA LEU A 161 -12.48 -28.50 18.80
C LEU A 161 -11.31 -29.41 18.42
N VAL A 162 -10.07 -29.01 18.67
CA VAL A 162 -8.88 -29.84 18.46
C VAL A 162 -8.98 -31.07 19.35
N ASP A 163 -9.25 -30.91 20.65
CA ASP A 163 -9.38 -32.01 21.60
C ASP A 163 -10.53 -32.96 21.23
N TYR A 164 -11.62 -32.43 20.67
CA TYR A 164 -12.74 -33.26 20.18
C TYR A 164 -12.32 -34.14 18.99
N TYR A 165 -11.70 -33.52 17.94
CA TYR A 165 -11.31 -34.29 16.75
C TYR A 165 -10.14 -35.26 16.99
N GLU A 166 -9.31 -34.99 17.98
CA GLU A 166 -8.25 -35.91 18.41
C GLU A 166 -8.72 -36.98 19.41
N GLY A 167 -9.99 -36.97 19.81
CA GLY A 167 -10.55 -37.96 20.76
C GLY A 167 -10.11 -37.72 22.22
N ARG A 168 -9.59 -36.58 22.58
CA ARG A 168 -9.17 -36.22 23.93
C ARG A 168 -10.27 -35.58 24.78
N LEU A 169 -11.34 -35.13 24.15
CA LEU A 169 -12.43 -34.44 24.85
C LEU A 169 -13.30 -35.42 25.60
N ILE A 170 -13.35 -35.30 26.92
CA ILE A 170 -14.12 -36.18 27.82
C ILE A 170 -15.60 -35.75 27.92
N ASP A 171 -15.82 -34.42 28.02
CA ASP A 171 -17.15 -33.84 28.16
C ASP A 171 -17.59 -33.15 26.85
N THR A 172 -18.59 -33.73 26.19
CA THR A 172 -19.13 -33.17 24.93
C THR A 172 -20.21 -32.11 25.13
N GLU A 173 -20.70 -31.85 26.36
CA GLU A 173 -21.68 -30.78 26.61
C GLU A 173 -21.12 -29.38 26.30
N CYS A 174 -19.80 -29.21 26.39
CA CYS A 174 -19.14 -27.97 26.04
C CYS A 174 -19.28 -27.58 24.55
N LEU A 175 -19.49 -28.58 23.66
CA LEU A 175 -19.68 -28.35 22.22
C LEU A 175 -20.97 -27.58 21.90
N GLU A 176 -22.02 -27.79 22.70
CA GLU A 176 -23.29 -27.06 22.53
C GLU A 176 -23.19 -25.58 22.91
N LYS A 177 -22.24 -25.26 23.80
CA LYS A 177 -21.99 -23.91 24.31
C LYS A 177 -21.06 -23.08 23.42
N LEU A 178 -20.50 -23.68 22.37
CA LEU A 178 -19.63 -22.99 21.41
C LEU A 178 -20.39 -21.91 20.63
N HIS A 179 -19.70 -20.84 20.24
CA HIS A 179 -20.29 -19.81 19.35
C HIS A 179 -20.60 -20.37 17.97
N LYS A 180 -21.53 -19.73 17.26
CA LYS A 180 -22.00 -20.16 15.94
C LYS A 180 -20.89 -20.48 14.92
N PRO A 181 -19.77 -19.72 14.79
CA PRO A 181 -18.68 -20.09 13.88
C PRO A 181 -18.03 -21.45 14.21
N ALA A 182 -17.73 -21.69 15.49
CA ALA A 182 -17.16 -22.95 15.94
C ALA A 182 -18.16 -24.13 15.72
N GLN A 183 -19.44 -23.92 16.03
CA GLN A 183 -20.50 -24.92 15.73
C GLN A 183 -20.64 -25.20 14.24
N ARG A 184 -20.39 -24.20 13.33
CA ARG A 184 -20.41 -24.42 11.87
C ARG A 184 -19.29 -25.34 11.42
N ILE A 185 -18.10 -25.26 12.04
CA ILE A 185 -17.00 -26.20 11.75
C ILE A 185 -17.43 -27.62 12.06
N LEU A 186 -18.02 -27.85 13.25
CA LEU A 186 -18.54 -29.18 13.65
C LEU A 186 -19.59 -29.71 12.67
N LYS A 187 -20.55 -28.87 12.28
CA LYS A 187 -21.71 -29.24 11.43
C LYS A 187 -21.39 -29.36 9.95
N LYS A 188 -20.19 -28.93 9.52
CA LYS A 188 -19.79 -28.95 8.11
C LYS A 188 -19.56 -30.41 7.64
N LYS A 189 -20.42 -30.89 6.72
CA LYS A 189 -20.43 -32.28 6.23
C LYS A 189 -19.67 -32.47 4.93
N ASP A 190 -19.34 -31.38 4.23
CA ASP A 190 -18.68 -31.35 2.92
C ASP A 190 -17.16 -31.42 2.98
N ILE A 191 -16.59 -31.49 4.19
CA ILE A 191 -15.15 -31.66 4.44
C ILE A 191 -14.93 -32.76 5.44
N SER A 192 -13.82 -33.50 5.31
CA SER A 192 -13.44 -34.58 6.23
C SER A 192 -13.08 -34.06 7.63
N ASP A 193 -13.04 -34.92 8.61
CA ASP A 193 -12.62 -34.53 9.95
C ASP A 193 -11.13 -34.22 10.00
N GLU A 194 -10.33 -34.85 9.14
CA GLU A 194 -8.92 -34.55 8.94
C GLU A 194 -8.72 -33.12 8.41
N ASP A 195 -9.50 -32.71 7.39
CA ASP A 195 -9.44 -31.34 6.86
C ASP A 195 -9.86 -30.26 7.88
N LYS A 196 -10.86 -30.63 8.75
CA LYS A 196 -11.26 -29.72 9.85
C LYS A 196 -10.15 -29.58 10.88
N LEU A 197 -9.47 -30.69 11.21
CA LEU A 197 -8.36 -30.66 12.13
C LEU A 197 -7.17 -29.88 11.58
N GLU A 198 -6.86 -30.02 10.29
CA GLU A 198 -5.85 -29.21 9.59
C GLU A 198 -6.17 -27.72 9.66
N LEU A 199 -7.43 -27.32 9.40
CA LEU A 199 -7.90 -25.95 9.57
C LEU A 199 -7.69 -25.45 11.00
N LEU A 200 -8.04 -26.27 12.02
CA LEU A 200 -7.91 -25.90 13.42
C LEU A 200 -6.45 -25.74 13.84
N TYR A 201 -5.56 -26.59 13.39
CA TYR A 201 -4.11 -26.43 13.59
C TYR A 201 -3.56 -25.17 12.90
N GLY A 202 -4.06 -24.86 11.69
CA GLY A 202 -3.75 -23.61 11.03
C GLY A 202 -4.16 -22.40 11.87
N ILE A 203 -5.37 -22.43 12.44
CA ILE A 203 -5.87 -21.36 13.35
C ILE A 203 -5.03 -21.30 14.63
N GLU A 204 -4.70 -22.44 15.24
CA GLU A 204 -3.87 -22.50 16.45
C GLU A 204 -2.48 -21.88 16.19
N THR A 205 -1.87 -22.22 15.07
CA THR A 205 -0.61 -21.61 14.63
C THR A 205 -0.74 -20.09 14.51
N GLN A 206 -1.86 -19.58 13.96
CA GLN A 206 -2.06 -18.14 13.84
C GLN A 206 -2.15 -17.42 15.20
N PHE A 207 -2.60 -18.08 16.26
CA PHE A 207 -2.57 -17.51 17.61
C PHE A 207 -1.16 -17.30 18.17
N THR A 208 -0.14 -17.94 17.63
CA THR A 208 1.27 -17.71 18.02
C THR A 208 1.81 -16.39 17.48
N PHE A 209 1.23 -15.89 16.39
CA PHE A 209 1.67 -14.64 15.71
C PHE A 209 0.84 -13.40 16.10
N THR A 210 -0.10 -13.53 17.04
CA THR A 210 -0.95 -12.40 17.41
C THR A 210 -1.32 -12.41 18.90
N THR A 211 -1.54 -11.24 19.45
CA THR A 211 -2.13 -11.05 20.79
C THR A 211 -3.66 -10.96 20.76
N GLN A 212 -4.28 -11.06 19.59
CA GLN A 212 -5.73 -11.04 19.45
C GLN A 212 -6.30 -12.35 19.99
N ASP A 213 -7.46 -12.27 20.63
CA ASP A 213 -8.16 -13.41 21.24
C ASP A 213 -9.03 -14.19 20.26
N ARG A 214 -9.13 -13.73 19.01
CA ARG A 214 -9.97 -14.31 17.95
C ARG A 214 -9.26 -14.31 16.62
N ILE A 215 -9.43 -15.42 15.87
CA ILE A 215 -8.95 -15.60 14.50
C ILE A 215 -10.15 -15.77 13.56
N PRO A 216 -10.14 -15.13 12.37
CA PRO A 216 -11.16 -15.36 11.33
C PRO A 216 -11.10 -16.79 10.79
N VAL A 217 -12.26 -17.41 10.56
CA VAL A 217 -12.34 -18.82 10.14
C VAL A 217 -12.13 -19.00 8.63
N ASN A 218 -12.64 -18.09 7.80
CA ASN A 218 -12.49 -18.21 6.35
C ASN A 218 -11.12 -17.73 5.86
N ASP A 219 -10.55 -16.73 6.55
CA ASP A 219 -9.26 -16.13 6.18
C ASP A 219 -8.41 -16.01 7.45
N ILE A 220 -7.75 -17.11 7.81
CA ILE A 220 -7.03 -17.26 9.08
C ILE A 220 -5.84 -16.32 9.23
N GLU A 221 -5.32 -15.79 8.13
CA GLU A 221 -4.21 -14.83 8.11
C GLU A 221 -4.67 -13.38 8.31
N ALA A 222 -5.95 -13.08 8.11
CA ALA A 222 -6.49 -11.73 8.34
C ALA A 222 -6.60 -11.42 9.85
N ARG A 223 -6.63 -10.14 10.21
CA ARG A 223 -6.69 -9.68 11.62
C ARG A 223 -7.76 -8.63 11.82
N PHE A 224 -8.21 -8.47 13.07
CA PHE A 224 -9.04 -7.33 13.43
C PHE A 224 -8.24 -6.05 13.40
N MET A 225 -8.67 -5.10 12.59
CA MET A 225 -8.03 -3.80 12.42
C MET A 225 -9.04 -2.67 12.56
N LYS A 226 -8.60 -1.54 13.06
CA LYS A 226 -9.43 -0.34 13.20
C LYS A 226 -9.46 0.43 11.90
N GLY A 227 -10.61 0.49 11.24
CA GLY A 227 -10.80 1.29 10.04
C GLY A 227 -10.80 2.81 10.30
N LYS A 228 -10.70 3.60 9.25
CA LYS A 228 -10.65 5.08 9.32
C LYS A 228 -11.85 5.70 10.04
N LYS A 229 -13.03 5.09 9.96
CA LYS A 229 -14.26 5.55 10.65
C LYS A 229 -14.37 5.06 12.10
N GLY A 230 -13.30 4.44 12.64
CA GLY A 230 -13.27 3.94 14.01
C GLY A 230 -13.91 2.56 14.23
N ASN A 231 -14.53 1.97 13.22
CA ASN A 231 -15.09 0.62 13.26
C ASN A 231 -13.98 -0.43 13.15
N PHE A 232 -14.14 -1.55 13.85
CA PHE A 232 -13.26 -2.70 13.71
C PHE A 232 -13.77 -3.62 12.59
N MET A 233 -12.84 -4.13 11.79
CA MET A 233 -13.12 -5.07 10.72
C MET A 233 -12.00 -6.10 10.60
N VAL A 234 -12.34 -7.28 10.11
CA VAL A 234 -11.34 -8.28 9.68
C VAL A 234 -10.72 -7.81 8.39
N ALA A 235 -9.40 -7.60 8.38
CA ALA A 235 -8.70 -6.89 7.33
C ALA A 235 -7.23 -7.27 7.23
N TYR A 236 -6.59 -6.81 6.17
CA TYR A 236 -5.14 -6.69 5.99
C TYR A 236 -4.73 -5.23 6.03
N ASN A 237 -3.52 -4.98 6.44
CA ASN A 237 -2.87 -3.69 6.31
C ASN A 237 -1.98 -3.71 5.07
N ILE A 238 -2.21 -2.77 4.16
CA ILE A 238 -1.48 -2.65 2.90
C ILE A 238 -0.55 -1.45 3.00
N GLN A 239 0.73 -1.71 2.93
CA GLN A 239 1.76 -0.69 2.86
C GLN A 239 2.14 -0.46 1.40
N SER A 240 2.39 0.78 1.02
CA SER A 240 2.86 1.10 -0.31
C SER A 240 3.88 2.23 -0.29
N ALA A 241 4.82 2.15 -1.22
CA ALA A 241 5.82 3.15 -1.50
C ALA A 241 5.57 3.73 -2.90
N VAL A 242 5.57 5.05 -3.03
CA VAL A 242 5.22 5.76 -4.26
C VAL A 242 6.30 6.79 -4.58
N ASP A 243 6.76 6.80 -5.82
CA ASP A 243 7.70 7.81 -6.31
C ASP A 243 7.05 9.20 -6.41
N TYR A 244 7.74 10.21 -5.93
CA TYR A 244 7.22 11.58 -5.96
C TYR A 244 7.09 12.12 -7.39
N ASP A 245 8.06 11.90 -8.25
CA ASP A 245 8.11 12.54 -9.57
C ASP A 245 7.05 11.97 -10.51
N THR A 246 7.05 10.68 -10.69
CA THR A 246 6.15 9.98 -11.62
C THR A 246 4.83 9.55 -11.02
N LYS A 247 4.72 9.48 -9.70
CA LYS A 247 3.59 8.88 -8.97
C LYS A 247 3.48 7.36 -9.18
N LEU A 248 4.52 6.70 -9.68
CA LEU A 248 4.54 5.25 -9.81
C LEU A 248 4.61 4.57 -8.44
N ILE A 249 3.91 3.46 -8.31
CA ILE A 249 3.99 2.60 -7.13
C ILE A 249 5.29 1.80 -7.22
N CYS A 250 6.20 2.04 -6.27
CA CYS A 250 7.51 1.38 -6.19
C CYS A 250 7.42 0.01 -5.53
N ALA A 251 6.59 -0.13 -4.51
CA ALA A 251 6.40 -1.38 -3.78
C ALA A 251 5.05 -1.46 -3.09
N ILE A 252 4.60 -2.69 -2.91
CA ILE A 252 3.44 -3.06 -2.09
C ILE A 252 3.90 -4.10 -1.07
N ASN A 253 3.39 -4.02 0.15
CA ASN A 253 3.54 -5.06 1.17
C ASN A 253 2.20 -5.27 1.89
N VAL A 254 1.77 -6.52 2.00
CA VAL A 254 0.57 -6.90 2.74
C VAL A 254 0.98 -7.46 4.08
N THR A 255 0.45 -6.92 5.17
CA THR A 255 0.82 -7.32 6.53
C THR A 255 -0.40 -7.61 7.40
N GLN A 256 -0.21 -8.45 8.39
CA GLN A 256 -1.17 -8.74 9.45
C GLN A 256 -1.13 -7.71 10.60
N ASN A 257 -0.16 -6.80 10.60
CA ASN A 257 -0.01 -5.81 11.66
C ASN A 257 -1.16 -4.80 11.63
N PRO A 258 -1.90 -4.62 12.75
CA PRO A 258 -3.05 -3.71 12.78
C PRO A 258 -2.67 -2.23 12.71
N THR A 259 -1.38 -1.91 12.79
CA THR A 259 -0.84 -0.54 12.80
C THR A 259 0.36 -0.43 11.88
N ASP A 260 0.58 0.75 11.31
CA ASP A 260 1.71 1.04 10.41
C ASP A 260 3.03 1.29 11.16
N HIS A 261 2.99 1.23 12.49
CA HIS A 261 4.05 1.77 13.36
C HIS A 261 5.45 1.24 13.05
N TYR A 262 5.58 -0.04 12.69
CA TYR A 262 6.88 -0.68 12.43
C TYR A 262 7.08 -1.12 10.98
N GLU A 263 6.20 -0.69 10.08
CA GLU A 263 6.19 -1.18 8.69
C GLU A 263 7.18 -0.45 7.76
N LEU A 264 7.69 0.73 8.16
CA LEU A 264 8.56 1.54 7.30
C LEU A 264 9.81 0.79 6.80
N PRO A 265 10.59 0.09 7.65
CA PRO A 265 11.78 -0.62 7.17
C PRO A 265 11.45 -1.66 6.10
N ILE A 266 10.39 -2.44 6.30
CA ILE A 266 9.99 -3.54 5.41
C ILE A 266 9.61 -3.00 4.03
N ILE A 267 8.74 -1.98 3.99
CA ILE A 267 8.28 -1.41 2.71
C ILE A 267 9.38 -0.58 2.02
N ALA A 268 10.24 0.10 2.79
CA ALA A 268 11.37 0.85 2.25
C ALA A 268 12.41 -0.09 1.60
N GLU A 269 12.79 -1.18 2.27
CA GLU A 269 13.68 -2.20 1.72
C GLU A 269 13.12 -2.79 0.42
N ARG A 270 11.81 -3.14 0.42
CA ARG A 270 11.15 -3.65 -0.78
C ARG A 270 11.15 -2.62 -1.91
N ALA A 271 10.90 -1.34 -1.62
CA ALA A 271 10.97 -0.27 -2.60
C ALA A 271 12.39 -0.13 -3.18
N ILE A 272 13.42 -0.06 -2.34
CA ILE A 272 14.83 0.01 -2.75
C ILE A 272 15.18 -1.16 -3.68
N ARG A 273 14.79 -2.38 -3.32
CA ARG A 273 15.00 -3.56 -4.15
C ARG A 273 14.30 -3.44 -5.51
N ASN A 274 13.06 -2.95 -5.53
CA ASN A 274 12.26 -2.87 -6.75
C ASN A 274 12.74 -1.77 -7.70
N ILE A 275 13.18 -0.61 -7.17
CA ILE A 275 13.75 0.49 -7.98
C ILE A 275 15.24 0.31 -8.28
N ASN A 276 15.89 -0.66 -7.62
CA ASN A 276 17.33 -0.94 -7.74
C ASN A 276 18.23 0.27 -7.47
N THR A 277 17.79 1.19 -6.62
CA THR A 277 18.56 2.37 -6.18
C THR A 277 18.07 2.84 -4.82
N LYS A 278 18.89 3.63 -4.10
CA LYS A 278 18.50 4.22 -2.83
C LYS A 278 17.91 5.62 -3.03
N PRO A 279 16.69 5.91 -2.60
CA PRO A 279 16.15 7.25 -2.65
C PRO A 279 16.94 8.17 -1.70
N LYS A 280 17.06 9.44 -2.06
CA LYS A 280 17.63 10.45 -1.17
C LYS A 280 16.70 10.74 0.00
N TYR A 281 15.40 10.80 -0.26
CA TYR A 281 14.37 11.09 0.74
C TYR A 281 13.33 9.98 0.84
N ILE A 282 12.97 9.62 2.07
CA ILE A 282 11.77 8.84 2.36
C ILE A 282 10.86 9.67 3.27
N SER A 283 9.65 9.98 2.79
CA SER A 283 8.63 10.67 3.56
C SER A 283 7.54 9.72 4.03
N ALA A 284 7.09 9.88 5.26
CA ALA A 284 6.02 9.07 5.84
C ALA A 284 5.18 9.88 6.84
N ASP A 285 4.02 9.35 7.24
CA ASP A 285 3.16 9.93 8.27
C ASP A 285 3.80 9.82 9.67
N THR A 286 3.30 10.59 10.60
CA THR A 286 3.67 10.62 12.03
C THR A 286 3.66 9.24 12.70
N ILE A 287 2.82 8.30 12.25
CA ILE A 287 2.74 6.96 12.83
C ILE A 287 4.04 6.17 12.65
N TYR A 288 4.82 6.49 11.62
CA TYR A 288 6.12 5.89 11.35
C TYR A 288 7.27 6.54 12.14
N LEU A 289 7.00 7.58 12.94
CA LEU A 289 8.02 8.24 13.77
C LEU A 289 8.34 7.40 15.00
N ASN A 290 9.17 6.41 14.86
CA ASN A 290 9.65 5.54 15.93
C ASN A 290 11.14 5.22 15.75
N GLN A 291 11.75 4.68 16.80
CA GLN A 291 13.20 4.43 16.81
C GLN A 291 13.62 3.40 15.75
N ILE A 292 12.85 2.34 15.52
CA ILE A 292 13.18 1.30 14.52
C ILE A 292 13.22 1.92 13.13
N SER A 293 12.19 2.68 12.75
CA SER A 293 12.14 3.36 11.46
C SER A 293 13.29 4.33 11.26
N LEU A 294 13.61 5.11 12.30
CA LEU A 294 14.68 6.11 12.22
C LEU A 294 16.08 5.47 12.20
N SER A 295 16.29 4.38 12.96
CA SER A 295 17.55 3.62 12.90
C SER A 295 17.77 3.03 11.52
N TYR A 296 16.74 2.40 10.93
CA TYR A 296 16.81 1.87 9.57
C TYR A 296 17.20 2.95 8.55
N LEU A 297 16.53 4.11 8.59
CA LEU A 297 16.83 5.21 7.65
C LEU A 297 18.26 5.73 7.83
N ALA A 298 18.76 5.80 9.07
CA ALA A 298 20.13 6.22 9.36
C ALA A 298 21.15 5.20 8.86
N ASP A 299 20.93 3.91 9.09
CA ASP A 299 21.80 2.81 8.66
C ASP A 299 21.88 2.75 7.12
N GLU A 300 20.75 2.97 6.44
CA GLU A 300 20.68 3.04 4.98
C GLU A 300 21.15 4.36 4.40
N LYS A 301 21.49 5.37 5.24
CA LYS A 301 21.89 6.73 4.84
C LYS A 301 20.82 7.45 4.01
N ILE A 302 19.56 7.25 4.36
CA ILE A 302 18.40 7.85 3.70
C ILE A 302 17.87 8.99 4.57
N GLU A 303 17.61 10.13 3.97
CA GLU A 303 17.04 11.29 4.64
C GLU A 303 15.54 11.08 4.93
N GLY A 304 15.21 10.71 6.18
CA GLY A 304 13.81 10.61 6.62
C GLY A 304 13.14 11.98 6.69
N LEU A 305 11.88 12.03 6.31
CA LEU A 305 11.00 13.20 6.43
C LEU A 305 9.71 12.76 7.12
N ILE A 306 9.72 12.74 8.46
CA ILE A 306 8.61 12.23 9.27
C ILE A 306 8.28 13.25 10.36
N PRO A 307 7.12 13.96 10.26
CA PRO A 307 6.76 15.00 11.22
C PRO A 307 6.31 14.40 12.54
N THR A 308 6.43 15.18 13.60
CA THR A 308 5.80 14.88 14.89
C THR A 308 4.29 15.10 14.82
N ARG A 309 3.58 14.54 15.80
CA ARG A 309 2.13 14.75 15.94
C ARG A 309 1.77 16.24 16.14
N LYS A 310 2.64 17.00 16.85
CA LYS A 310 2.46 18.46 17.03
C LYS A 310 2.56 19.16 15.68
N GLN A 311 3.64 18.95 14.92
CA GLN A 311 3.86 19.55 13.61
C GLN A 311 2.75 19.21 12.60
N SER A 312 2.25 17.96 12.63
CA SER A 312 1.11 17.56 11.78
C SER A 312 -0.17 18.28 12.15
N LYS A 313 -0.46 18.47 13.44
CA LYS A 313 -1.64 19.24 13.91
C LYS A 313 -1.53 20.74 13.58
N GLU A 314 -0.33 21.29 13.72
CA GLU A 314 -0.04 22.69 13.40
C GLU A 314 -0.30 22.97 11.93
N LYS A 315 0.20 22.12 11.02
CA LYS A 315 -0.02 22.23 9.58
C LYS A 315 -1.49 22.32 9.19
N ILE A 316 -2.37 21.63 9.90
CA ILE A 316 -3.82 21.60 9.61
C ILE A 316 -4.65 22.52 10.53
N GLY A 317 -3.99 23.40 11.31
CA GLY A 317 -4.67 24.34 12.22
C GLY A 317 -5.45 23.66 13.36
N LYS A 318 -5.08 22.47 13.78
CA LYS A 318 -5.76 21.67 14.82
C LYS A 318 -4.97 21.59 16.13
N LEU A 319 -4.13 22.57 16.44
CA LEU A 319 -3.54 22.69 17.77
C LEU A 319 -4.63 22.91 18.82
N ASN A 320 -4.32 22.53 20.05
CA ASN A 320 -5.25 22.76 21.16
C ASN A 320 -5.45 24.26 21.40
N THR A 321 -6.69 24.71 21.49
CA THR A 321 -7.05 26.12 21.72
C THR A 321 -6.71 26.60 23.13
N ASN A 322 -6.52 25.69 24.10
CA ASN A 322 -6.05 26.06 25.43
C ASN A 322 -4.55 26.42 25.35
N PRO A 323 -4.14 27.67 25.61
CA PRO A 323 -2.76 28.09 25.52
C PRO A 323 -1.82 27.29 26.45
N TYR A 324 -2.34 26.78 27.57
CA TYR A 324 -1.55 25.99 28.53
C TYR A 324 -1.59 24.47 28.26
N HIS A 325 -2.12 24.04 27.11
CA HIS A 325 -1.95 22.66 26.68
C HIS A 325 -0.51 22.40 26.26
N LYS A 326 0.01 21.20 26.50
CA LYS A 326 1.42 20.84 26.21
C LYS A 326 1.83 21.12 24.75
N ASP A 327 0.91 21.03 23.80
CA ASP A 327 1.18 21.26 22.37
C ASP A 327 1.56 22.74 22.10
N ASN A 328 1.22 23.67 23.00
CA ASN A 328 1.50 25.10 22.87
C ASN A 328 2.77 25.53 23.63
N PHE A 329 3.52 24.58 24.20
CA PHE A 329 4.84 24.83 24.74
C PHE A 329 5.86 24.68 23.62
N GLU A 330 6.78 25.64 23.51
CA GLU A 330 7.88 25.61 22.54
C GLU A 330 9.06 24.85 23.13
N TYR A 331 9.68 23.95 22.34
CA TYR A 331 10.86 23.24 22.79
C TYR A 331 12.11 23.94 22.31
N ASP A 332 12.99 24.24 23.25
CA ASP A 332 14.31 24.81 23.02
C ASP A 332 15.34 23.68 22.97
N TYR A 333 15.92 23.44 21.80
CA TYR A 333 16.87 22.35 21.58
C TYR A 333 18.24 22.59 22.19
N GLU A 334 18.63 23.87 22.38
CA GLU A 334 19.92 24.23 22.97
C GLU A 334 19.88 24.02 24.48
N LEU A 335 18.79 24.41 25.13
CA LEU A 335 18.60 24.31 26.59
C LEU A 335 18.02 22.96 27.04
N ASP A 336 17.62 22.07 26.13
CA ASP A 336 16.81 20.87 26.44
C ASP A 336 15.66 21.21 27.40
N ALA A 337 14.85 22.22 27.05
CA ALA A 337 13.80 22.75 27.89
C ALA A 337 12.56 23.13 27.10
N PHE A 338 11.39 23.14 27.74
CA PHE A 338 10.16 23.65 27.15
C PHE A 338 9.88 25.06 27.67
N LYS A 339 9.69 26.03 26.80
CA LYS A 339 9.25 27.37 27.10
C LYS A 339 7.73 27.39 27.22
N CYS A 340 7.20 27.83 28.36
CA CYS A 340 5.76 27.92 28.57
C CYS A 340 5.18 29.22 27.98
N PRO A 341 3.85 29.36 27.80
CA PRO A 341 3.21 30.57 27.32
C PRO A 341 3.47 31.84 28.15
N GLU A 342 3.91 31.71 29.37
CA GLU A 342 4.31 32.82 30.25
C GLU A 342 5.85 33.12 30.19
N ASN A 343 6.53 32.60 29.15
CA ASN A 343 7.96 32.76 28.89
C ASN A 343 8.91 32.12 29.94
N GLU A 344 8.42 31.23 30.79
CA GLU A 344 9.24 30.48 31.72
C GLU A 344 9.69 29.14 31.16
N TYR A 345 10.92 28.72 31.45
CA TYR A 345 11.47 27.45 30.99
C TYR A 345 11.17 26.30 31.94
N MET A 346 10.68 25.18 31.38
CA MET A 346 10.51 23.89 32.04
C MET A 346 11.73 23.04 31.73
N TYR A 347 12.63 22.85 32.69
CA TYR A 347 13.87 22.12 32.49
C TYR A 347 13.70 20.62 32.62
N PHE A 348 14.59 19.87 31.99
CA PHE A 348 14.69 18.43 32.14
C PHE A 348 14.89 18.04 33.60
N GLN A 349 14.12 17.07 34.10
CA GLN A 349 14.18 16.60 35.47
C GLN A 349 14.56 15.12 35.55
N ALA A 350 13.93 14.26 34.74
CA ALA A 350 14.15 12.84 34.83
C ALA A 350 13.88 12.14 33.51
N LYS A 351 14.59 11.03 33.32
CA LYS A 351 14.36 10.07 32.22
C LYS A 351 13.96 8.74 32.83
N HIS A 352 12.84 8.22 32.40
CA HIS A 352 12.36 6.87 32.74
C HIS A 352 12.37 5.99 31.51
N ILE A 353 12.81 4.76 31.67
CA ILE A 353 12.78 3.74 30.62
C ILE A 353 11.78 2.68 31.10
N GLU A 354 10.69 2.54 30.37
CA GLU A 354 9.66 1.54 30.63
C GLU A 354 9.87 0.38 29.64
N PRO A 355 10.19 -0.84 30.10
CA PRO A 355 10.38 -2.00 29.25
C PRO A 355 9.13 -2.25 28.38
N HIS A 356 9.33 -2.55 27.11
CA HIS A 356 8.22 -2.94 26.25
C HIS A 356 7.79 -4.37 26.58
N LYS A 357 6.48 -4.64 26.57
CA LYS A 357 5.95 -6.00 26.84
C LYS A 357 6.43 -7.06 25.84
N ASP A 358 6.71 -6.64 24.64
CA ASP A 358 7.29 -7.43 23.56
C ASP A 358 8.79 -7.13 23.51
N PRO A 359 9.67 -8.12 23.78
CA PRO A 359 11.11 -7.90 23.87
C PRO A 359 11.77 -7.52 22.53
N GLU A 360 11.07 -7.78 21.39
CA GLU A 360 11.55 -7.37 20.07
C GLU A 360 11.29 -5.89 19.76
N LYS A 361 10.54 -5.20 20.63
CA LYS A 361 10.22 -3.79 20.45
C LYS A 361 11.03 -2.90 21.41
N PRO A 362 11.43 -1.71 20.97
CA PRO A 362 12.20 -0.81 21.79
C PRO A 362 11.43 -0.35 23.04
N ASP A 363 12.14 -0.21 24.14
CA ASP A 363 11.62 0.33 25.38
C ASP A 363 11.04 1.74 25.18
N LYS A 364 10.04 2.08 25.99
CA LYS A 364 9.45 3.41 25.98
C LYS A 364 10.29 4.36 26.80
N ILE A 365 10.84 5.37 26.14
CA ILE A 365 11.58 6.44 26.80
C ILE A 365 10.62 7.57 27.13
N LYS A 366 10.55 7.93 28.41
CA LYS A 366 9.73 9.01 28.95
C LYS A 366 10.63 10.04 29.62
N ARG A 367 10.54 11.29 29.19
CA ARG A 367 11.24 12.42 29.78
C ARG A 367 10.29 13.37 30.46
N LEU A 368 10.66 13.87 31.61
CA LEU A 368 9.86 14.79 32.41
C LEU A 368 10.57 16.15 32.47
N TYR A 369 9.81 17.20 32.18
CA TYR A 369 10.25 18.58 32.23
C TYR A 369 9.32 19.36 33.14
N ASN A 370 9.87 20.12 34.11
CA ASN A 370 9.09 21.00 34.93
C ASN A 370 9.95 22.16 35.51
N ASN A 371 9.26 23.13 36.11
CA ASN A 371 9.89 24.19 36.88
C ASN A 371 8.96 24.53 38.05
N TYR A 372 9.24 23.93 39.20
CA TYR A 372 8.45 24.11 40.40
C TYR A 372 8.42 25.56 40.87
N THR A 373 9.58 26.23 40.89
CA THR A 373 9.74 27.60 41.39
C THR A 373 8.95 28.60 40.51
N ALA A 374 9.08 28.52 39.20
CA ALA A 374 8.34 29.38 38.29
C ALA A 374 6.81 29.13 38.40
N CYS A 375 6.38 27.86 38.45
CA CYS A 375 4.96 27.53 38.57
C CYS A 375 4.35 27.97 39.91
N LYS A 376 5.13 27.95 41.03
CA LYS A 376 4.65 28.39 42.33
C LYS A 376 4.29 29.87 42.34
N ASN A 377 5.06 30.69 41.66
CA ASN A 377 4.94 32.15 41.63
C ASN A 377 4.16 32.67 40.38
N CYS A 378 3.61 31.77 39.54
CA CYS A 378 2.98 32.11 38.28
C CYS A 378 1.63 32.79 38.48
N LYS A 379 1.43 33.97 37.87
CA LYS A 379 0.18 34.76 37.96
C LYS A 379 -1.01 34.05 37.29
N THR A 380 -0.73 33.21 36.28
CA THR A 380 -1.78 32.50 35.49
C THR A 380 -1.94 31.05 35.96
N ARG A 381 -1.38 30.69 37.11
CA ARG A 381 -1.39 29.34 37.68
C ARG A 381 -2.74 28.66 37.62
N ASN A 382 -3.83 29.38 38.00
CA ASN A 382 -5.21 28.85 38.05
C ASN A 382 -5.79 28.52 36.66
N LYS A 383 -5.23 29.09 35.59
CA LYS A 383 -5.62 28.78 34.19
C LYS A 383 -4.82 27.60 33.65
N CYS A 384 -3.62 27.35 34.19
CA CYS A 384 -2.68 26.32 33.70
C CYS A 384 -2.79 25.00 34.48
N LEU A 385 -3.05 25.07 35.80
CA LEU A 385 -3.00 23.94 36.74
C LEU A 385 -4.34 23.68 37.38
N SER A 386 -4.66 22.41 37.60
CA SER A 386 -5.78 22.04 38.46
C SER A 386 -5.45 22.32 39.93
N PRO A 387 -6.45 22.49 40.85
CA PRO A 387 -6.22 22.81 42.25
C PRO A 387 -5.31 21.82 42.99
N LYS A 388 -5.26 20.56 42.55
CA LYS A 388 -4.44 19.50 43.14
C LYS A 388 -2.99 19.47 42.65
N GLN A 389 -2.68 20.21 41.58
CA GLN A 389 -1.33 20.21 40.99
C GLN A 389 -0.47 21.32 41.57
N THR A 390 0.78 21.01 41.93
CA THR A 390 1.76 21.95 42.43
C THR A 390 2.52 22.69 41.34
N HIS A 391 2.77 22.02 40.21
CA HIS A 391 3.49 22.55 39.05
C HIS A 391 3.05 21.86 37.78
N LYS A 392 3.34 22.46 36.63
CA LYS A 392 3.14 21.84 35.31
C LYS A 392 4.29 20.89 35.05
N THR A 393 3.95 19.68 34.65
CA THR A 393 4.92 18.71 34.13
C THR A 393 4.60 18.43 32.64
N ILE A 394 5.58 18.64 31.80
CA ILE A 394 5.54 18.22 30.40
C ILE A 394 6.15 16.83 30.33
N THR A 395 5.39 15.89 29.83
CA THR A 395 5.89 14.54 29.56
C THR A 395 6.10 14.38 28.09
N GLU A 396 7.33 14.10 27.69
CA GLU A 396 7.71 13.79 26.34
C GLU A 396 8.06 12.30 26.22
N TYR A 397 7.57 11.67 25.16
CA TYR A 397 7.91 10.30 24.81
C TYR A 397 8.74 10.29 23.54
N GLY A 398 9.81 9.53 23.52
CA GLY A 398 10.62 9.33 22.34
C GLY A 398 12.12 9.23 22.59
N SER A 399 12.83 8.69 21.60
CA SER A 399 14.28 8.58 21.59
C SER A 399 14.95 9.88 21.15
N GLU A 400 16.28 9.97 21.30
CA GLU A 400 17.06 11.11 20.78
C GLU A 400 16.90 11.26 19.26
N MET A 401 16.79 10.14 18.53
CA MET A 401 16.57 10.17 17.08
C MET A 401 15.22 10.81 16.73
N GLN A 402 14.17 10.57 17.52
CA GLN A 402 12.87 11.22 17.32
C GLN A 402 12.93 12.72 17.59
N LYS A 403 13.69 13.15 18.61
CA LYS A 403 13.97 14.58 18.87
C LYS A 403 14.74 15.22 17.71
N ALA A 404 15.80 14.57 17.26
CA ALA A 404 16.58 15.04 16.11
C ALA A 404 15.74 15.18 14.86
N MET A 405 14.83 14.22 14.59
CA MET A 405 13.88 14.30 13.48
C MET A 405 12.90 15.47 13.67
N ALA A 406 12.38 15.68 14.88
CA ALA A 406 11.50 16.81 15.18
C ALA A 406 12.19 18.15 14.87
N HIS A 407 13.43 18.32 15.32
CA HIS A 407 14.24 19.52 15.05
C HIS A 407 14.52 19.70 13.55
N LYS A 408 14.90 18.61 12.87
CA LYS A 408 15.10 18.61 11.41
C LYS A 408 13.85 19.13 10.69
N MET A 409 12.67 18.62 11.06
CA MET A 409 11.39 18.98 10.44
C MET A 409 10.90 20.40 10.77
N GLU A 410 11.58 21.16 11.63
CA GLU A 410 11.33 22.59 11.85
C GLU A 410 11.95 23.49 10.77
N LYS A 411 13.03 23.01 10.14
CA LYS A 411 13.72 23.77 9.08
C LYS A 411 12.87 23.86 7.82
N GLN A 412 12.80 25.04 7.21
CA GLN A 412 11.94 25.32 6.06
C GLN A 412 12.26 24.42 4.85
N GLU A 413 13.52 24.09 4.66
CA GLU A 413 13.98 23.19 3.59
C GLU A 413 13.25 21.83 3.68
N TYR A 414 13.26 21.18 4.84
CA TYR A 414 12.63 19.88 5.04
C TYR A 414 11.09 19.96 5.07
N LYS A 415 10.53 21.08 5.53
CA LYS A 415 9.09 21.34 5.42
C LYS A 415 8.64 21.40 3.97
N ASN A 416 9.40 22.10 3.13
CA ASN A 416 9.12 22.20 1.70
C ASN A 416 9.24 20.85 1.01
N GLU A 417 10.28 20.09 1.33
CA GLU A 417 10.48 18.74 0.77
C GLU A 417 9.37 17.78 1.23
N TYR A 418 9.00 17.81 2.51
CA TYR A 418 7.87 17.02 3.03
C TYR A 418 6.51 17.43 2.43
N ALA A 419 6.32 18.69 2.08
CA ALA A 419 5.07 19.16 1.48
C ALA A 419 4.77 18.47 0.14
N LYS A 420 5.80 18.00 -0.57
CA LYS A 420 5.69 17.21 -1.79
C LYS A 420 4.89 15.91 -1.57
N ARG A 421 4.89 15.36 -0.33
CA ARG A 421 4.13 14.15 0.03
C ARG A 421 2.64 14.27 -0.29
N SER A 422 2.04 15.46 -0.18
CA SER A 422 0.62 15.66 -0.46
C SER A 422 0.23 15.28 -1.90
N SER A 423 1.15 15.40 -2.85
CA SER A 423 0.91 15.04 -4.24
C SER A 423 0.84 13.53 -4.49
N VAL A 424 1.29 12.72 -3.52
CA VAL A 424 1.26 11.25 -3.57
C VAL A 424 -0.06 10.69 -3.02
N GLU A 425 -0.88 11.50 -2.36
CA GLU A 425 -2.22 11.09 -1.91
C GLU A 425 -3.15 10.77 -3.08
N GLY A 426 -2.96 11.41 -4.24
CA GLY A 426 -3.71 11.14 -5.47
C GLY A 426 -3.63 9.68 -5.94
N PRO A 427 -2.44 9.07 -6.11
CA PRO A 427 -2.29 7.65 -6.40
C PRO A 427 -3.04 6.73 -5.46
N PHE A 428 -2.99 7.01 -4.15
CA PHE A 428 -3.75 6.23 -3.16
C PHE A 428 -5.27 6.39 -3.30
N GLY A 429 -5.75 7.59 -3.65
CA GLY A 429 -7.15 7.84 -3.95
C GLY A 429 -7.62 7.02 -5.15
N ILE A 430 -6.91 7.11 -6.27
CA ILE A 430 -7.18 6.34 -7.48
C ILE A 430 -7.15 4.83 -7.20
N PHE A 431 -6.15 4.38 -6.45
CA PHE A 431 -5.99 2.98 -6.09
C PHE A 431 -7.17 2.46 -5.25
N LYS A 432 -7.69 3.29 -4.33
CA LYS A 432 -8.88 2.95 -3.52
C LYS A 432 -10.17 2.99 -4.32
N GLU A 433 -10.39 4.04 -5.09
CA GLU A 433 -11.65 4.29 -5.78
C GLU A 433 -11.81 3.49 -7.07
N GLN A 434 -10.80 3.51 -7.93
CA GLN A 434 -10.89 2.87 -9.24
C GLN A 434 -10.58 1.37 -9.18
N PHE A 435 -9.58 0.95 -8.40
CA PHE A 435 -9.23 -0.46 -8.26
C PHE A 435 -9.99 -1.17 -7.14
N GLN A 436 -10.89 -0.48 -6.43
CA GLN A 436 -11.78 -1.03 -5.40
C GLN A 436 -11.05 -1.90 -4.36
N ILE A 437 -9.84 -1.49 -3.98
CA ILE A 437 -9.01 -2.28 -3.06
C ILE A 437 -9.60 -2.38 -1.64
N GLU A 438 -10.68 -1.65 -1.35
CA GLU A 438 -11.28 -1.65 -0.01
C GLU A 438 -11.85 -3.00 0.40
N LYS A 439 -12.20 -3.88 -0.56
CA LYS A 439 -12.80 -5.19 -0.27
C LYS A 439 -12.06 -6.31 -1.01
N GLU A 440 -11.58 -7.28 -0.25
CA GLU A 440 -10.93 -8.46 -0.81
C GLU A 440 -11.96 -9.49 -1.33
N VAL A 441 -11.57 -10.22 -2.35
CA VAL A 441 -12.36 -11.31 -2.95
C VAL A 441 -11.57 -12.63 -3.02
N VAL A 442 -10.32 -12.62 -2.54
CA VAL A 442 -9.49 -13.82 -2.40
C VAL A 442 -9.14 -14.05 -0.93
N ILE A 443 -8.69 -15.23 -0.59
CA ILE A 443 -8.37 -15.66 0.77
C ILE A 443 -6.86 -15.85 0.85
N GLY A 444 -6.27 -15.42 1.96
CA GLY A 444 -4.85 -15.55 2.27
C GLY A 444 -4.01 -14.34 1.86
N MET A 445 -2.97 -14.08 2.63
CA MET A 445 -2.12 -12.91 2.51
C MET A 445 -1.35 -12.88 1.18
N THR A 446 -0.74 -13.99 0.79
CA THR A 446 0.00 -14.11 -0.48
C THR A 446 -0.87 -13.80 -1.70
N ARG A 447 -2.07 -14.38 -1.76
CA ARG A 447 -2.99 -14.12 -2.89
C ARG A 447 -3.52 -12.68 -2.89
N THR A 448 -3.73 -12.12 -1.71
CA THR A 448 -4.09 -10.71 -1.56
C THR A 448 -2.97 -9.82 -2.08
N GLU A 449 -1.72 -10.13 -1.76
CA GLU A 449 -0.56 -9.38 -2.24
C GLU A 449 -0.38 -9.49 -3.76
N GLU A 450 -0.47 -10.69 -4.32
CA GLU A 450 -0.42 -10.91 -5.78
C GLU A 450 -1.48 -10.10 -6.52
N ARG A 451 -2.70 -10.06 -5.95
CA ARG A 451 -3.79 -9.28 -6.54
C ARG A 451 -3.51 -7.78 -6.48
N ILE A 452 -3.00 -7.27 -5.37
CA ILE A 452 -2.69 -5.84 -5.22
C ILE A 452 -1.47 -5.47 -6.08
N ASN A 453 -0.51 -6.37 -6.27
CA ASN A 453 0.57 -6.16 -7.22
C ASN A 453 0.06 -6.07 -8.67
N LEU A 454 -0.98 -6.84 -9.05
CA LEU A 454 -1.64 -6.67 -10.35
C LEU A 454 -2.35 -5.31 -10.46
N ASP A 455 -2.99 -4.85 -9.38
CA ASP A 455 -3.60 -3.51 -9.32
C ASP A 455 -2.55 -2.42 -9.50
N ALA A 456 -1.42 -2.53 -8.79
CA ALA A 456 -0.29 -1.61 -8.87
C ALA A 456 0.37 -1.61 -10.26
N LEU A 457 0.55 -2.78 -10.86
CA LEU A 457 1.06 -2.95 -12.22
C LEU A 457 0.16 -2.25 -13.25
N ALA A 458 -1.15 -2.49 -13.17
CA ALA A 458 -2.12 -1.85 -14.05
C ALA A 458 -2.10 -0.33 -13.92
N TYR A 459 -2.05 0.18 -12.67
CA TYR A 459 -1.89 1.59 -12.38
C TYR A 459 -0.59 2.16 -12.98
N ASN A 460 0.54 1.51 -12.76
CA ASN A 460 1.83 1.96 -13.28
C ASN A 460 1.84 2.00 -14.82
N LEU A 461 1.24 1.02 -15.48
CA LEU A 461 1.14 1.03 -16.95
C LEU A 461 0.27 2.17 -17.47
N ILE A 462 -0.85 2.48 -16.81
CA ILE A 462 -1.66 3.65 -17.14
C ILE A 462 -0.82 4.94 -16.96
N ARG A 463 -0.09 5.04 -15.84
CA ARG A 463 0.68 6.24 -15.55
C ARG A 463 1.85 6.42 -16.53
N LEU A 464 2.59 5.37 -16.85
CA LEU A 464 3.66 5.40 -17.85
C LEU A 464 3.13 5.76 -19.24
N TYR A 465 2.00 5.18 -19.63
CA TYR A 465 1.35 5.53 -20.88
C TYR A 465 1.02 7.02 -20.94
N ASN A 466 0.45 7.58 -19.88
CA ASN A 466 0.10 9.01 -19.81
C ASN A 466 1.36 9.90 -19.84
N LEU A 467 2.42 9.56 -19.10
CA LEU A 467 3.69 10.29 -19.13
C LEU A 467 4.27 10.35 -20.55
N LYS A 468 4.23 9.24 -21.28
CA LYS A 468 4.67 9.21 -22.68
C LYS A 468 3.81 10.10 -23.60
N GLN A 469 2.48 10.15 -23.38
CA GLN A 469 1.61 11.02 -24.14
C GLN A 469 1.84 12.50 -23.79
N GLU A 470 2.05 12.83 -22.50
CA GLU A 470 2.36 14.20 -22.04
C GLU A 470 3.60 14.74 -22.75
N ILE A 471 4.71 13.96 -22.80
CA ILE A 471 5.95 14.38 -23.50
C ILE A 471 5.69 14.54 -24.99
N LYS A 472 5.00 13.59 -25.61
CA LYS A 472 4.74 13.62 -27.05
C LYS A 472 3.91 14.85 -27.46
N ASN A 473 2.87 15.18 -26.71
CA ASN A 473 2.07 16.36 -26.94
C ASN A 473 2.89 17.65 -26.76
N THR A 474 3.72 17.72 -25.71
CA THR A 474 4.62 18.87 -25.48
C THR A 474 5.61 19.04 -26.61
N THR A 475 6.12 17.96 -27.19
CA THR A 475 7.06 17.98 -28.31
C THR A 475 6.35 18.44 -29.60
N GLU A 476 5.14 17.88 -29.88
CA GLU A 476 4.29 18.30 -31.00
C GLU A 476 3.95 19.78 -30.89
N ASP A 477 3.55 20.29 -29.70
CA ASP A 477 3.25 21.71 -29.43
C ASP A 477 4.48 22.61 -29.63
N LEU A 478 5.68 22.16 -29.22
CA LEU A 478 6.93 22.89 -29.41
C LEU A 478 7.33 22.93 -30.89
N GLU A 479 7.14 21.86 -31.64
CA GLU A 479 7.38 21.80 -33.08
C GLU A 479 6.43 22.75 -33.82
N ASP A 480 5.14 22.73 -33.50
CA ASP A 480 4.14 23.66 -34.07
C ASP A 480 4.43 25.12 -33.71
N PHE A 481 4.86 25.37 -32.47
CA PHE A 481 5.29 26.72 -32.04
C PHE A 481 6.55 27.18 -32.80
N CYS A 482 7.53 26.30 -32.98
CA CYS A 482 8.74 26.59 -33.77
C CYS A 482 8.41 26.76 -35.27
N GLU A 483 7.40 26.07 -35.80
CA GLU A 483 6.91 26.25 -37.16
C GLU A 483 6.15 27.57 -37.38
N SER A 484 5.38 27.98 -36.39
CA SER A 484 4.60 29.24 -36.42
C SER A 484 5.44 30.47 -36.17
N THR A 485 6.51 30.38 -35.41
CA THR A 485 7.47 31.46 -35.17
C THR A 485 8.66 31.29 -36.09
N SER A 486 9.03 32.27 -36.90
CA SER A 486 10.17 32.29 -37.87
C SER A 486 11.55 31.93 -37.30
N ILE A 487 11.62 31.23 -36.17
CA ILE A 487 12.82 30.76 -35.46
C ILE A 487 13.48 29.61 -36.22
N LYS A 488 12.78 28.93 -37.14
CA LYS A 488 13.35 27.82 -37.96
C LYS A 488 14.62 28.24 -38.74
N ASN A 489 14.76 29.50 -39.10
CA ASN A 489 15.92 29.98 -39.81
C ASN A 489 17.14 30.32 -38.93
N GLN A 490 16.96 30.55 -37.63
CA GLN A 490 18.07 30.79 -36.71
C GLN A 490 18.63 29.48 -36.12
N LEU A 491 17.80 28.53 -35.82
CA LEU A 491 18.26 27.24 -35.29
C LEU A 491 18.93 26.31 -36.34
N LYS A 492 18.61 26.46 -37.64
CA LYS A 492 19.34 25.78 -38.72
C LYS A 492 20.76 26.30 -38.96
N LEU A 493 21.08 27.49 -38.52
CA LEU A 493 22.42 28.09 -38.62
C LEU A 493 23.35 27.61 -37.49
N ASP A 494 22.83 27.27 -36.31
CA ASP A 494 23.64 26.87 -35.16
C ASP A 494 23.97 25.38 -35.09
N VAL A 495 23.26 24.52 -35.84
CA VAL A 495 23.50 23.06 -35.87
C VAL A 495 24.54 22.64 -36.94
N THR A 496 25.01 23.59 -37.74
CA THR A 496 26.03 23.27 -38.79
C THR A 496 27.45 23.62 -38.33
N ILE A 497 27.67 23.99 -37.07
CA ILE A 497 29.00 24.33 -36.52
C ILE A 497 29.29 23.55 -35.22
N PHE A 498 28.89 22.25 -35.17
CA PHE A 498 29.52 21.31 -34.21
C PHE A 498 29.55 19.92 -34.81
#